data_9ed64a25a17ff55d33e0f0aa3d35da5f
#
_entry.id   9ed64a25a17ff55d33e0f0aa3d35da5f
#
_cell.length_a   1.000
_cell.length_b   1.000
_cell.length_c   1.000
_cell.angle_alpha   90.00
_cell.angle_beta   90.00
_cell.angle_gamma   90.00
#
_symmetry.space_group_name_H-M   'P 1'
#
loop_
_entity.id
_entity.type
_entity.pdbx_description
1 polymer ?
#
loop_
_entity_poly.entity_id
_entity_poly.type
_entity_poly.pdbx_seq_one_letter_code
_entity_poly.pdbx_strand_id
1 'polypeptide(L)'
;MPITDQTILSEIQRLTIEGVGDGGATWPSGMWTQVEVLGYLTQVQNRFLSETGVRWTRLETALTLLQTNQAAPADWMTTIFIAFKDAAGLYSELPKLDAQELDYIQSSWPGATAARPRGYYETDGDTLTTYVVPAPTAAASALERYYVALGTAFTAAGVNFSVPDEYVPTIKYGCLAEMFGKIGPAQNLVLAEMCEERWTEGLEIAKLQAPSSWFVM
;
A
#
# COMPACT_ATOMS: atom_id res chain seq x y z
N MET A 1 7.28 -21.70 7.74
CA MET A 1 5.82 -21.55 7.81
C MET A 1 5.55 -20.06 7.73
N PRO A 2 4.63 -19.59 6.90
CA PRO A 2 4.30 -18.16 6.88
C PRO A 2 3.71 -17.75 8.23
N ILE A 3 4.06 -16.54 8.66
CA ILE A 3 3.55 -15.96 9.90
C ILE A 3 2.13 -15.46 9.64
N THR A 4 1.19 -15.85 10.50
CA THR A 4 -0.23 -15.46 10.37
C THR A 4 -0.64 -14.43 11.43
N ASP A 5 -1.79 -13.79 11.22
CA ASP A 5 -2.41 -12.88 12.17
C ASP A 5 -2.63 -13.54 13.53
N GLN A 6 -3.09 -14.81 13.60
CA GLN A 6 -3.27 -15.55 14.84
C GLN A 6 -1.96 -15.73 15.63
N THR A 7 -0.85 -15.99 14.92
CA THR A 7 0.47 -16.12 15.55
C THR A 7 0.86 -14.82 16.24
N ILE A 8 0.73 -13.70 15.52
CA ILE A 8 1.09 -12.38 16.05
C ILE A 8 0.11 -11.92 17.15
N LEU A 9 -1.18 -12.19 17.01
CA LEU A 9 -2.14 -11.90 18.07
C LEU A 9 -1.78 -12.61 19.38
N SER A 10 -1.42 -13.89 19.33
CA SER A 10 -0.96 -14.64 20.50
C SER A 10 0.32 -14.07 21.12
N GLU A 11 1.25 -13.59 20.29
CA GLU A 11 2.46 -12.91 20.78
C GLU A 11 2.15 -11.58 21.43
N ILE A 12 1.29 -10.76 20.83
CA ILE A 12 0.84 -9.47 21.38
C ILE A 12 0.14 -9.69 22.72
N GLN A 13 -0.80 -10.64 22.80
CA GLN A 13 -1.45 -11.00 24.07
C GLN A 13 -0.43 -11.31 25.16
N ARG A 14 0.59 -12.11 24.84
CA ARG A 14 1.63 -12.48 25.80
C ARG A 14 2.48 -11.30 26.24
N LEU A 15 2.78 -10.36 25.34
CA LEU A 15 3.54 -9.15 25.64
C LEU A 15 2.74 -8.13 26.46
N THR A 16 1.43 -8.10 26.29
CA THR A 16 0.51 -7.21 27.03
C THR A 16 -0.01 -7.85 28.32
N ILE A 17 0.44 -9.07 28.67
CA ILE A 17 0.00 -9.83 29.84
C ILE A 17 -1.50 -10.12 29.81
N GLU A 18 -2.12 -10.14 28.64
CA GLU A 18 -3.54 -10.46 28.42
C GLU A 18 -3.77 -11.96 28.17
N GLY A 19 -2.71 -12.71 27.98
CA GLY A 19 -2.78 -13.88 27.18
C GLY A 19 -3.12 -15.18 27.82
N VAL A 20 -3.96 -15.92 27.13
CA VAL A 20 -4.25 -17.34 27.34
C VAL A 20 -3.82 -18.20 26.13
N GLY A 21 -3.19 -17.64 25.09
CA GLY A 21 -2.69 -18.40 23.93
C GLY A 21 -3.79 -18.93 23.02
N ASP A 22 -4.92 -18.27 22.94
CA ASP A 22 -6.11 -18.65 22.16
C ASP A 22 -6.16 -17.99 20.76
N GLY A 23 -5.02 -17.55 20.21
CA GLY A 23 -4.96 -16.90 18.92
C GLY A 23 -5.54 -15.48 18.91
N GLY A 24 -5.58 -14.82 20.08
CA GLY A 24 -6.11 -13.46 20.19
C GLY A 24 -7.62 -13.39 20.34
N ALA A 25 -8.31 -14.50 20.60
CA ALA A 25 -9.76 -14.52 20.71
C ALA A 25 -10.26 -13.83 21.98
N THR A 26 -9.53 -13.96 23.09
CA THR A 26 -9.94 -13.44 24.41
C THR A 26 -9.01 -12.32 24.89
N TRP A 27 -9.59 -11.23 25.35
CA TRP A 27 -8.88 -10.07 25.93
C TRP A 27 -9.43 -9.78 27.33
N PRO A 28 -8.96 -10.50 28.35
CA PRO A 28 -9.59 -10.52 29.68
C PRO A 28 -9.63 -9.18 30.42
N SER A 29 -8.63 -8.29 30.17
CA SER A 29 -8.61 -6.99 30.84
C SER A 29 -9.69 -6.03 30.33
N GLY A 30 -10.19 -6.27 29.12
CA GLY A 30 -11.08 -5.33 28.42
C GLY A 30 -10.42 -4.02 28.00
N MET A 31 -9.09 -3.90 28.14
CA MET A 31 -8.34 -2.71 27.69
C MET A 31 -8.29 -2.61 26.17
N TRP A 32 -8.25 -3.76 25.50
CA TRP A 32 -8.29 -3.90 24.04
C TRP A 32 -9.32 -4.94 23.63
N THR A 33 -9.73 -4.87 22.39
CA THR A 33 -10.56 -5.90 21.76
C THR A 33 -9.81 -6.51 20.57
N GLN A 34 -10.12 -7.75 20.22
CA GLN A 34 -9.55 -8.42 19.05
C GLN A 34 -9.71 -7.57 17.78
N VAL A 35 -10.91 -7.04 17.54
CA VAL A 35 -11.23 -6.23 16.36
C VAL A 35 -10.35 -4.97 16.29
N GLU A 36 -10.12 -4.33 17.43
CA GLU A 36 -9.28 -3.15 17.52
C GLU A 36 -7.81 -3.47 17.20
N VAL A 37 -7.26 -4.54 17.78
CA VAL A 37 -5.88 -4.97 17.53
C VAL A 37 -5.70 -5.38 16.06
N LEU A 38 -6.66 -6.08 15.47
CA LEU A 38 -6.65 -6.39 14.03
C LEU A 38 -6.71 -5.14 13.15
N GLY A 39 -7.46 -4.13 13.59
CA GLY A 39 -7.50 -2.82 12.95
C GLY A 39 -6.13 -2.14 12.96
N TYR A 40 -5.44 -2.11 14.11
CA TYR A 40 -4.08 -1.57 14.22
C TYR A 40 -3.09 -2.36 13.35
N LEU A 41 -3.12 -3.70 13.38
CA LEU A 41 -2.26 -4.53 12.55
C LEU A 41 -2.45 -4.23 11.06
N THR A 42 -3.71 -4.10 10.61
CA THR A 42 -4.02 -3.77 9.20
C THR A 42 -3.51 -2.38 8.84
N GLN A 43 -3.73 -1.39 9.69
CA GLN A 43 -3.28 -0.01 9.51
C GLN A 43 -1.75 0.09 9.41
N VAL A 44 -1.05 -0.55 10.36
CA VAL A 44 0.41 -0.55 10.44
C VAL A 44 1.02 -1.31 9.26
N GLN A 45 0.43 -2.44 8.84
CA GLN A 45 0.85 -3.14 7.62
C GLN A 45 0.76 -2.24 6.38
N ASN A 46 -0.36 -1.54 6.22
CA ASN A 46 -0.55 -0.65 5.07
C ASN A 46 0.42 0.54 5.11
N ARG A 47 0.64 1.12 6.29
CA ARG A 47 1.66 2.17 6.49
C ARG A 47 3.05 1.66 6.11
N PHE A 48 3.43 0.45 6.56
CA PHE A 48 4.70 -0.17 6.21
C PHE A 48 4.85 -0.34 4.69
N LEU A 49 3.83 -0.89 4.02
CA LEU A 49 3.84 -1.08 2.57
C LEU A 49 3.97 0.24 1.81
N SER A 50 3.25 1.29 2.23
CA SER A 50 3.29 2.60 1.59
C SER A 50 4.65 3.29 1.74
N GLU A 51 5.29 3.14 2.91
CA GLU A 51 6.55 3.82 3.21
C GLU A 51 7.78 3.09 2.66
N THR A 52 7.70 1.76 2.50
CA THR A 52 8.85 0.95 2.04
C THR A 52 8.77 0.53 0.59
N GLY A 53 7.57 0.39 0.03
CA GLY A 53 7.38 -0.19 -1.30
C GLY A 53 7.93 -1.62 -1.44
N VAL A 54 8.19 -2.33 -0.35
CA VAL A 54 8.86 -3.64 -0.34
C VAL A 54 8.10 -4.71 -1.11
N ARG A 55 6.81 -4.53 -1.30
CA ARG A 55 5.96 -5.40 -2.11
C ARG A 55 5.16 -4.58 -3.11
N TRP A 56 5.33 -4.88 -4.35
CA TRP A 56 4.62 -4.28 -5.46
C TRP A 56 3.86 -5.33 -6.27
N THR A 57 2.84 -4.86 -6.96
CA THR A 57 1.97 -5.66 -7.81
C THR A 57 2.02 -5.13 -9.22
N ARG A 58 2.01 -6.04 -10.19
CA ARG A 58 1.87 -5.73 -11.60
C ARG A 58 0.46 -6.05 -12.05
N LEU A 59 -0.22 -5.10 -12.65
CA LEU A 59 -1.53 -5.29 -13.23
C LEU A 59 -1.57 -4.75 -14.67
N GLU A 60 -1.94 -5.61 -15.60
CA GLU A 60 -2.25 -5.21 -16.98
C GLU A 60 -3.76 -4.97 -17.09
N THR A 61 -4.16 -3.76 -17.47
CA THR A 61 -5.56 -3.37 -17.63
C THR A 61 -5.78 -2.89 -19.06
N ALA A 62 -6.79 -3.44 -19.72
CA ALA A 62 -7.20 -2.96 -21.05
C ALA A 62 -7.60 -1.49 -20.97
N LEU A 63 -7.12 -0.68 -21.91
CA LEU A 63 -7.46 0.74 -21.98
C LEU A 63 -8.88 0.93 -22.52
N THR A 64 -9.60 1.85 -21.87
CA THR A 64 -10.86 2.36 -22.42
C THR A 64 -10.53 3.32 -23.57
N LEU A 65 -10.92 2.94 -24.78
CA LEU A 65 -10.61 3.70 -25.99
C LEU A 65 -11.30 5.06 -25.98
N LEU A 66 -10.65 6.03 -26.57
CA LEU A 66 -11.13 7.41 -26.73
C LEU A 66 -11.43 8.12 -25.39
N GLN A 67 -10.97 7.55 -24.28
CA GLN A 67 -11.09 8.16 -22.96
C GLN A 67 -9.72 8.39 -22.36
N THR A 68 -9.52 9.54 -21.79
CA THR A 68 -8.28 9.88 -21.06
C THR A 68 -8.27 9.24 -19.67
N ASN A 69 -9.44 9.16 -19.01
CA ASN A 69 -9.57 8.63 -17.66
C ASN A 69 -9.63 7.10 -17.65
N GLN A 70 -8.74 6.51 -16.87
CA GLN A 70 -8.64 5.06 -16.65
C GLN A 70 -8.76 4.79 -15.15
N ALA A 71 -9.60 3.82 -14.78
CA ALA A 71 -9.78 3.47 -13.37
C ALA A 71 -8.49 2.86 -12.78
N ALA A 72 -8.19 3.21 -11.54
CA ALA A 72 -7.16 2.53 -10.77
C ALA A 72 -7.68 1.22 -10.16
N PRO A 73 -6.80 0.26 -9.84
CA PRO A 73 -7.17 -0.91 -9.05
C PRO A 73 -7.76 -0.53 -7.69
N ALA A 74 -8.73 -1.33 -7.21
CA ALA A 74 -9.39 -1.05 -5.93
C ALA A 74 -8.46 -1.16 -4.71
N ASP A 75 -7.37 -1.91 -4.83
CA ASP A 75 -6.34 -2.11 -3.82
C ASP A 75 -5.11 -1.21 -4.01
N TRP A 76 -5.21 -0.21 -4.87
CA TRP A 76 -4.10 0.69 -5.16
C TRP A 76 -3.78 1.60 -3.96
N MET A 77 -2.49 1.80 -3.69
CA MET A 77 -1.98 2.78 -2.73
C MET A 77 -1.13 3.87 -3.40
N THR A 78 -0.11 3.44 -4.15
CA THR A 78 0.77 4.37 -4.86
C THR A 78 1.30 3.73 -6.13
N THR A 79 1.39 4.51 -7.19
CA THR A 79 1.95 4.07 -8.47
C THR A 79 3.47 4.21 -8.44
N ILE A 80 4.15 3.18 -8.89
CA ILE A 80 5.61 3.19 -9.07
C ILE A 80 5.94 3.68 -10.46
N PHE A 81 5.39 3.01 -11.47
CA PHE A 81 5.43 3.48 -12.85
C PHE A 81 4.30 2.85 -13.67
N ILE A 82 4.03 3.43 -14.82
CA ILE A 82 3.05 2.94 -15.78
C ILE A 82 3.75 2.75 -17.13
N ALA A 83 3.51 1.60 -17.75
CA ALA A 83 3.90 1.34 -19.12
C ALA A 83 2.66 1.21 -20.02
N PHE A 84 2.75 1.76 -21.20
CA PHE A 84 1.77 1.56 -22.26
C PHE A 84 2.20 0.36 -23.12
N LYS A 85 1.29 -0.58 -23.28
CA LYS A 85 1.44 -1.72 -24.19
C LYS A 85 0.61 -1.47 -25.44
N ASP A 86 1.24 -1.43 -26.58
CA ASP A 86 0.55 -1.25 -27.85
C ASP A 86 -0.06 -2.57 -28.37
N ALA A 87 -0.83 -2.47 -29.49
CA ALA A 87 -1.46 -3.63 -30.10
C ALA A 87 -0.47 -4.68 -30.64
N ALA A 88 0.80 -4.32 -30.85
CA ALA A 88 1.87 -5.23 -31.25
C ALA A 88 2.53 -5.91 -30.03
N GLY A 89 2.12 -5.55 -28.81
CA GLY A 89 2.70 -6.07 -27.58
C GLY A 89 3.99 -5.39 -27.13
N LEU A 90 4.36 -4.26 -27.75
CA LEU A 90 5.54 -3.50 -27.38
C LEU A 90 5.23 -2.56 -26.21
N TYR A 91 6.10 -2.58 -25.20
CA TYR A 91 5.97 -1.73 -24.03
C TYR A 91 6.74 -0.42 -24.20
N SER A 92 6.16 0.66 -23.72
CA SER A 92 6.82 1.95 -23.55
C SER A 92 6.43 2.55 -22.22
N GLU A 93 7.40 2.92 -21.43
CA GLU A 93 7.17 3.66 -20.17
C GLU A 93 6.51 5.00 -20.48
N LEU A 94 5.53 5.38 -19.67
CA LEU A 94 4.89 6.67 -19.72
C LEU A 94 5.46 7.54 -18.60
N PRO A 95 5.97 8.74 -18.90
CA PRO A 95 6.36 9.68 -17.86
C PRO A 95 5.12 10.14 -17.08
N LYS A 96 5.28 10.27 -15.76
CA LYS A 96 4.30 10.95 -14.92
C LYS A 96 4.45 12.45 -15.16
N LEU A 97 3.34 13.11 -15.45
CA LEU A 97 3.27 14.54 -15.71
C LEU A 97 2.39 15.18 -14.63
N ASP A 98 2.67 16.41 -14.27
CA ASP A 98 1.74 17.19 -13.47
C ASP A 98 0.70 17.91 -14.35
N ALA A 99 -0.36 18.46 -13.72
CA ALA A 99 -1.42 19.14 -14.46
C ALA A 99 -0.92 20.39 -15.18
N GLN A 100 0.09 21.09 -14.64
CA GLN A 100 0.67 22.29 -15.25
C GLN A 100 1.54 21.93 -16.45
N GLU A 101 2.32 20.86 -16.35
CA GLU A 101 3.10 20.33 -17.47
C GLU A 101 2.18 19.92 -18.62
N LEU A 102 1.05 19.26 -18.31
CA LEU A 102 0.06 18.90 -19.31
C LEU A 102 -0.55 20.13 -20.00
N ASP A 103 -0.95 21.15 -19.24
CA ASP A 103 -1.49 22.40 -19.78
C ASP A 103 -0.44 23.15 -20.63
N TYR A 104 0.82 23.09 -20.26
CA TYR A 104 1.91 23.69 -21.03
C TYR A 104 2.19 22.96 -22.34
N ILE A 105 2.22 21.62 -22.30
CA ILE A 105 2.47 20.78 -23.48
C ILE A 105 1.27 20.83 -24.43
N GLN A 106 0.05 20.83 -23.90
CA GLN A 106 -1.18 20.80 -24.67
C GLN A 106 -2.35 21.39 -23.87
N SER A 107 -2.60 22.68 -24.02
CA SER A 107 -3.64 23.44 -23.30
C SER A 107 -5.06 22.87 -23.39
N SER A 108 -5.31 21.96 -24.33
CA SER A 108 -6.60 21.25 -24.51
C SER A 108 -6.50 19.76 -24.28
N TRP A 109 -5.58 19.32 -23.43
CA TRP A 109 -5.30 17.89 -23.23
C TRP A 109 -6.53 17.04 -22.85
N PRO A 110 -7.54 17.52 -22.08
CA PRO A 110 -8.73 16.72 -21.81
C PRO A 110 -9.55 16.37 -23.05
N GLY A 111 -9.48 17.22 -24.10
CA GLY A 111 -10.17 17.04 -25.37
C GLY A 111 -9.26 16.76 -26.56
N ALA A 112 -8.01 16.38 -26.29
CA ALA A 112 -7.02 16.13 -27.33
C ALA A 112 -7.47 15.01 -28.28
N THR A 113 -7.14 15.17 -29.58
CA THR A 113 -7.35 14.10 -30.57
C THR A 113 -6.66 12.84 -30.09
N ALA A 114 -7.42 11.74 -30.05
CA ALA A 114 -6.93 10.45 -29.60
C ALA A 114 -5.73 9.98 -30.44
N ALA A 115 -4.69 9.50 -29.77
CA ALA A 115 -3.44 9.04 -30.39
C ALA A 115 -2.73 8.03 -29.45
N ARG A 116 -1.49 7.67 -29.74
CA ARG A 116 -0.66 6.91 -28.82
C ARG A 116 -0.36 7.74 -27.57
N PRO A 117 -0.64 7.22 -26.36
CA PRO A 117 -0.30 7.89 -25.10
C PRO A 117 1.18 8.24 -25.01
N ARG A 118 1.46 9.41 -24.42
CA ARG A 118 2.82 9.95 -24.25
C ARG A 118 3.17 10.21 -22.80
N GLY A 119 2.16 10.24 -21.91
CA GLY A 119 2.33 10.44 -20.49
C GLY A 119 1.06 10.15 -19.72
N TYR A 120 1.14 10.20 -18.42
CA TYR A 120 -0.01 10.05 -17.56
C TYR A 120 0.02 11.06 -16.42
N TYR A 121 -1.18 11.32 -15.88
CA TYR A 121 -1.42 12.16 -14.72
C TYR A 121 -2.34 11.43 -13.76
N GLU A 122 -2.09 11.54 -12.46
CA GLU A 122 -2.94 10.97 -11.41
C GLU A 122 -3.49 12.08 -10.54
N THR A 123 -4.79 12.02 -10.27
CA THR A 123 -5.45 12.97 -9.36
C THR A 123 -5.27 12.53 -7.91
N ASP A 124 -4.93 13.49 -7.05
CA ASP A 124 -4.89 13.31 -5.60
C ASP A 124 -6.32 13.47 -5.04
N GLY A 125 -7.12 12.43 -5.06
CA GLY A 125 -8.50 12.50 -4.58
C GLY A 125 -9.06 11.15 -4.17
N ASP A 126 -10.28 11.15 -3.60
CA ASP A 126 -10.97 9.97 -3.06
C ASP A 126 -11.21 8.85 -4.10
N THR A 127 -11.23 9.21 -5.36
CA THR A 127 -11.30 8.26 -6.48
C THR A 127 -10.08 8.46 -7.35
N LEU A 128 -9.10 7.57 -7.20
CA LEU A 128 -7.93 7.64 -8.04
C LEU A 128 -8.31 7.38 -9.49
N THR A 129 -8.13 8.40 -10.31
CA THR A 129 -8.25 8.32 -11.75
C THR A 129 -6.89 8.60 -12.36
N THR A 130 -6.42 7.66 -13.18
CA THR A 130 -5.24 7.89 -14.01
C THR A 130 -5.69 8.46 -15.33
N TYR A 131 -5.21 9.64 -15.67
CA TYR A 131 -5.41 10.24 -16.98
C TYR A 131 -4.25 9.88 -17.89
N VAL A 132 -4.56 9.30 -19.03
CA VAL A 132 -3.58 8.93 -20.05
C VAL A 132 -3.70 9.93 -21.20
N VAL A 133 -2.62 10.56 -21.58
CA VAL A 133 -2.65 11.69 -22.51
C VAL A 133 -1.71 11.46 -23.70
N PRO A 134 -2.22 11.63 -24.90
CA PRO A 134 -3.62 11.71 -25.33
C PRO A 134 -4.40 10.40 -25.12
N ALA A 135 -5.73 10.45 -25.29
CA ALA A 135 -6.59 9.26 -25.20
C ALA A 135 -6.14 8.17 -26.21
N PRO A 136 -6.16 6.89 -25.85
CA PRO A 136 -5.73 5.81 -26.73
C PRO A 136 -6.69 5.58 -27.90
N THR A 137 -6.16 5.25 -29.08
CA THR A 137 -6.94 4.96 -30.28
C THR A 137 -6.97 3.49 -30.69
N ALA A 138 -5.95 2.73 -30.30
CA ALA A 138 -5.78 1.37 -30.79
C ALA A 138 -6.50 0.36 -29.91
N ALA A 139 -7.36 -0.46 -30.51
CA ALA A 139 -7.88 -1.68 -29.88
C ALA A 139 -6.72 -2.60 -29.49
N ALA A 140 -6.87 -3.37 -28.42
CA ALA A 140 -5.88 -4.27 -27.84
C ALA A 140 -4.65 -3.57 -27.19
N SER A 141 -4.72 -2.26 -26.96
CA SER A 141 -3.74 -1.58 -26.10
C SER A 141 -4.09 -1.73 -24.62
N ALA A 142 -3.07 -1.74 -23.77
CA ALA A 142 -3.23 -1.89 -22.33
C ALA A 142 -2.32 -0.93 -21.56
N LEU A 143 -2.68 -0.64 -20.32
CA LEU A 143 -1.79 -0.08 -19.32
C LEU A 143 -1.25 -1.22 -18.46
N GLU A 144 0.03 -1.27 -18.34
CA GLU A 144 0.71 -2.07 -17.35
C GLU A 144 1.12 -1.17 -16.20
N ARG A 145 0.46 -1.33 -15.09
CA ARG A 145 0.71 -0.56 -13.88
C ARG A 145 1.52 -1.37 -12.89
N TYR A 146 2.58 -0.76 -12.39
CA TYR A 146 3.36 -1.25 -11.27
C TYR A 146 3.04 -0.36 -10.07
N TYR A 147 2.50 -0.93 -9.01
CA TYR A 147 2.00 -0.17 -7.88
C TYR A 147 2.14 -0.94 -6.57
N VAL A 148 2.17 -0.21 -5.47
CA VAL A 148 2.05 -0.78 -4.14
C VAL A 148 0.57 -0.99 -3.86
N ALA A 149 0.21 -2.24 -3.54
CA ALA A 149 -1.16 -2.61 -3.22
C ALA A 149 -1.42 -2.56 -1.72
N LEU A 150 -2.66 -2.29 -1.34
CA LEU A 150 -3.13 -2.48 0.05
C LEU A 150 -2.87 -3.92 0.49
N GLY A 151 -2.44 -4.06 1.73
CA GLY A 151 -2.31 -5.36 2.37
C GLY A 151 -3.69 -5.99 2.65
N THR A 152 -3.71 -7.31 2.71
CA THR A 152 -4.91 -8.04 3.10
C THR A 152 -5.31 -7.67 4.53
N ALA A 153 -6.58 -7.31 4.74
CA ALA A 153 -7.08 -7.03 6.08
C ALA A 153 -7.08 -8.30 6.96
N PHE A 154 -6.69 -8.14 8.21
CA PHE A 154 -6.65 -9.24 9.15
C PHE A 154 -8.03 -9.52 9.74
N THR A 155 -8.33 -10.81 9.95
CA THR A 155 -9.66 -11.27 10.42
C THR A 155 -9.56 -12.28 11.55
N ALA A 156 -8.37 -12.56 12.08
CA ALA A 156 -8.06 -13.64 13.04
C ALA A 156 -8.37 -15.06 12.51
N ALA A 157 -8.46 -15.23 11.20
CA ALA A 157 -8.75 -16.51 10.57
C ALA A 157 -7.48 -17.21 10.01
N GLY A 158 -6.29 -16.82 10.46
CA GLY A 158 -5.02 -17.34 9.94
C GLY A 158 -4.59 -16.66 8.64
N VAL A 159 -4.91 -15.37 8.48
CA VAL A 159 -4.51 -14.56 7.33
C VAL A 159 -3.00 -14.32 7.36
N ASN A 160 -2.34 -14.57 6.23
CA ASN A 160 -0.92 -14.28 6.07
C ASN A 160 -0.68 -12.77 5.93
N PHE A 161 0.46 -12.31 6.43
CA PHE A 161 0.90 -10.95 6.19
C PHE A 161 1.16 -10.69 4.70
N SER A 162 0.86 -9.48 4.26
CA SER A 162 1.16 -9.04 2.90
C SER A 162 2.59 -8.51 2.75
N VAL A 163 3.41 -8.67 3.77
CA VAL A 163 4.84 -8.35 3.80
C VAL A 163 5.65 -9.64 3.93
N PRO A 164 6.94 -9.65 3.55
CA PRO A 164 7.84 -10.77 3.85
C PRO A 164 7.92 -11.05 5.35
N ASP A 165 8.07 -12.33 5.72
CA ASP A 165 8.04 -12.78 7.12
C ASP A 165 9.09 -12.09 8.01
N GLU A 166 10.23 -11.70 7.44
CA GLU A 166 11.31 -10.97 8.14
C GLU A 166 10.87 -9.59 8.68
N TYR A 167 9.85 -8.96 8.09
CA TYR A 167 9.35 -7.65 8.54
C TYR A 167 8.14 -7.73 9.48
N VAL A 168 7.58 -8.91 9.68
CA VAL A 168 6.43 -9.10 10.58
C VAL A 168 6.73 -8.65 12.01
N PRO A 169 7.93 -8.87 12.59
CA PRO A 169 8.28 -8.31 13.89
C PRO A 169 8.19 -6.78 13.95
N THR A 170 8.54 -6.08 12.86
CA THR A 170 8.40 -4.62 12.77
C THR A 170 6.92 -4.22 12.84
N ILE A 171 6.05 -4.88 12.07
CA ILE A 171 4.59 -4.65 12.11
C ILE A 171 4.05 -4.85 13.52
N LYS A 172 4.50 -5.89 14.22
CA LYS A 172 4.11 -6.16 15.62
C LYS A 172 4.45 -4.99 16.53
N TYR A 173 5.67 -4.42 16.43
CA TYR A 173 6.06 -3.28 17.26
C TYR A 173 5.27 -2.02 16.91
N GLY A 174 4.99 -1.75 15.64
CA GLY A 174 4.10 -0.66 15.25
C GLY A 174 2.69 -0.82 15.85
N CYS A 175 2.14 -2.03 15.82
CA CYS A 175 0.85 -2.33 16.45
C CYS A 175 0.89 -2.10 17.98
N LEU A 176 1.94 -2.55 18.66
CA LEU A 176 2.11 -2.32 20.11
C LEU A 176 2.26 -0.83 20.45
N ALA A 177 2.92 -0.05 19.60
CA ALA A 177 3.02 1.40 19.77
C ALA A 177 1.64 2.07 19.75
N GLU A 178 0.79 1.72 18.77
CA GLU A 178 -0.60 2.19 18.70
C GLU A 178 -1.44 1.74 19.92
N MET A 179 -1.28 0.48 20.34
CA MET A 179 -1.99 -0.06 21.50
C MET A 179 -1.64 0.68 22.80
N PHE A 180 -0.34 0.89 23.08
CA PHE A 180 0.11 1.59 24.28
C PHE A 180 -0.07 3.10 24.19
N GLY A 181 -0.13 3.66 23.01
CA GLY A 181 -0.44 5.08 22.75
C GLY A 181 -1.92 5.43 22.93
N LYS A 182 -2.81 4.43 22.92
CA LYS A 182 -4.25 4.63 23.07
C LYS A 182 -4.59 5.36 24.36
N ILE A 183 -5.34 6.46 24.27
CA ILE A 183 -5.80 7.23 25.43
C ILE A 183 -6.76 6.38 26.27
N GLY A 184 -6.44 6.20 27.56
CA GLY A 184 -7.28 5.45 28.48
C GLY A 184 -6.49 4.67 29.52
N PRO A 185 -7.10 3.70 30.20
CA PRO A 185 -6.46 2.92 31.26
C PRO A 185 -5.25 2.09 30.81
N ALA A 186 -5.20 1.76 29.51
CA ALA A 186 -4.11 1.00 28.88
C ALA A 186 -2.91 1.86 28.46
N GLN A 187 -3.02 3.20 28.55
CA GLN A 187 -1.98 4.09 28.05
C GLN A 187 -0.68 3.92 28.82
N ASN A 188 0.40 3.66 28.08
CA ASN A 188 1.76 3.62 28.59
C ASN A 188 2.70 4.25 27.59
N LEU A 189 2.93 5.55 27.72
CA LEU A 189 3.71 6.33 26.75
C LEU A 189 5.17 5.87 26.67
N VAL A 190 5.75 5.36 27.75
CA VAL A 190 7.13 4.84 27.74
C VAL A 190 7.23 3.58 26.89
N LEU A 191 6.29 2.65 27.03
CA LEU A 191 6.26 1.45 26.20
C LEU A 191 5.88 1.78 24.74
N ALA A 192 5.00 2.75 24.53
CA ALA A 192 4.65 3.22 23.19
C ALA A 192 5.89 3.76 22.46
N GLU A 193 6.67 4.62 23.12
CA GLU A 193 7.90 5.20 22.58
C GLU A 193 8.95 4.11 22.24
N MET A 194 9.20 3.18 23.16
CA MET A 194 10.10 2.04 22.90
C MET A 194 9.65 1.19 21.71
N CYS A 195 8.34 0.97 21.56
CA CYS A 195 7.81 0.22 20.43
C CYS A 195 7.92 1.02 19.11
N GLU A 196 7.69 2.34 19.14
CA GLU A 196 7.87 3.22 17.98
C GLU A 196 9.33 3.31 17.53
N GLU A 197 10.29 3.32 18.46
CA GLU A 197 11.72 3.21 18.10
C GLU A 197 12.01 1.93 17.34
N ARG A 198 11.52 0.77 17.82
CA ARG A 198 11.69 -0.52 17.16
C ARG A 198 10.99 -0.59 15.79
N TRP A 199 9.83 0.03 15.69
CA TRP A 199 9.13 0.20 14.42
C TRP A 199 9.98 1.00 13.44
N THR A 200 10.51 2.14 13.87
CA THR A 200 11.31 3.04 13.04
C THR A 200 12.60 2.36 12.57
N GLU A 201 13.31 1.67 13.47
CA GLU A 201 14.51 0.88 13.13
C GLU A 201 14.20 -0.16 12.02
N GLY A 202 13.13 -0.92 12.19
CA GLY A 202 12.72 -1.93 11.21
C GLY A 202 12.28 -1.35 9.87
N LEU A 203 11.63 -0.18 9.90
CA LEU A 203 11.24 0.56 8.71
C LEU A 203 12.46 1.05 7.91
N GLU A 204 13.46 1.61 8.59
CA GLU A 204 14.71 2.05 7.95
C GLU A 204 15.47 0.89 7.32
N ILE A 205 15.54 -0.26 8.00
CA ILE A 205 16.15 -1.48 7.43
C ILE A 205 15.40 -1.91 6.16
N ALA A 206 14.08 -1.90 6.18
CA ALA A 206 13.27 -2.27 5.02
C ALA A 206 13.49 -1.31 3.85
N LYS A 207 13.57 0.00 4.10
CA LYS A 207 13.85 1.02 3.09
C LYS A 207 15.22 0.80 2.42
N LEU A 208 16.23 0.40 3.18
CA LEU A 208 17.56 0.10 2.65
C LEU A 208 17.58 -1.14 1.75
N GLN A 209 16.70 -2.09 2.00
CA GLN A 209 16.60 -3.33 1.21
C GLN A 209 15.67 -3.18 0.00
N ALA A 210 14.79 -2.19 0.01
CA ALA A 210 13.95 -1.88 -1.14
C ALA A 210 14.85 -1.46 -2.33
N PRO A 211 14.54 -1.89 -3.57
CA PRO A 211 15.35 -1.54 -4.72
C PRO A 211 15.49 -0.02 -4.84
N SER A 212 16.71 0.49 -4.78
CA SER A 212 17.01 1.93 -4.82
C SER A 212 16.53 2.64 -6.10
N SER A 213 16.21 1.88 -7.14
CA SER A 213 15.64 2.39 -8.39
C SER A 213 14.23 3.01 -8.24
N TRP A 214 13.59 2.83 -7.08
CA TRP A 214 12.23 3.31 -6.82
C TRP A 214 12.18 4.73 -6.24
N PHE A 215 13.29 5.19 -5.68
CA PHE A 215 13.40 6.50 -5.02
C PHE A 215 14.13 7.56 -5.88
N VAL A 216 14.49 7.23 -7.12
CA VAL A 216 15.17 8.13 -8.04
C VAL A 216 14.24 8.41 -9.23
N MET A 217 13.23 9.21 -8.99
CA MET A 217 12.53 10.00 -10.00
C MET A 217 12.26 11.39 -9.45
#